data_f7ee909349320cf08f2171924ad1957e
#
_entry.id   f7ee909349320cf08f2171924ad1957e
#
_cell.length_a   1.000
_cell.length_b   1.000
_cell.length_c   1.000
_cell.angle_alpha   90.00
_cell.angle_beta   90.00
_cell.angle_gamma   90.00
#
_symmetry.space_group_name_H-M   'P 1'
#
loop_
_entity.id
_entity.type
_entity.pdbx_description
1 polymer ?
#
loop_
_entity_poly.entity_id
_entity_poly.type
_entity_poly.pdbx_seq_one_letter_code
_entity_poly.pdbx_strand_id
1 'polypeptide(L)'
;MKVIIAAAGTGGHINPGLAIANKIKEEEKDSEIIFIGTTRGLENDLVPRAGYKLKTIEAYGLSKKISIDNMKKMCETLKATSKARKIIKEFKPDVVIGAGGYICGPVVWAAKKENIPVALHESNAFPGKAVKFLAKKADVVLISFEEARERIHSAKKIVFTGTPVKIQKREFSSEQKSKILNELGLSGKLPIVLIFGGSQGAQKINEAVIGILKEKLNQKYQIVWATGPKQFDIVKEELKKSSIDIEKVQNAKILPYIYNMEEIMNISDIIVARSGAMTITEISNLGKPSILIPLPNVSQDHQLRNAEVLQKIGAAQIILNNELEKEQKNFFDTTFGKIINKALDFRVKSNVTRCNRESGYRNKRCFNRKWNKRWFTYSNRMCS
;
A
#
# COMPACT_ATOMS: atom_id res chain seq x y z
N MET A 1 0.20 -9.34 -25.44
CA MET A 1 -0.56 -8.07 -25.21
C MET A 1 0.42 -6.92 -24.96
N LYS A 2 0.14 -5.71 -25.49
CA LYS A 2 0.92 -4.49 -25.25
C LYS A 2 0.18 -3.56 -24.28
N VAL A 3 0.82 -3.19 -23.18
CA VAL A 3 0.18 -2.42 -22.11
C VAL A 3 0.99 -1.18 -21.75
N ILE A 4 0.30 -0.05 -21.63
CA ILE A 4 0.88 1.15 -21.01
C ILE A 4 0.27 1.32 -19.62
N ILE A 5 1.11 1.50 -18.59
CA ILE A 5 0.66 1.81 -17.23
C ILE A 5 1.11 3.22 -16.87
N ALA A 6 0.14 4.10 -16.59
CA ALA A 6 0.39 5.45 -16.12
C ALA A 6 0.36 5.48 -14.59
N ALA A 7 1.52 5.76 -13.96
CA ALA A 7 1.65 5.84 -12.51
C ALA A 7 2.75 6.83 -12.14
N ALA A 8 2.49 7.76 -11.22
CA ALA A 8 3.51 8.73 -10.81
C ALA A 8 3.35 9.25 -9.37
N GLY A 9 4.45 9.72 -8.83
CA GLY A 9 4.56 10.47 -7.59
C GLY A 9 4.94 9.61 -6.40
N THR A 10 3.99 8.92 -5.81
CA THR A 10 4.20 8.16 -4.56
C THR A 10 4.11 6.65 -4.77
N GLY A 11 4.67 5.89 -3.84
CA GLY A 11 4.55 4.43 -3.82
C GLY A 11 3.09 3.93 -3.83
N GLY A 12 2.15 4.74 -3.30
CA GLY A 12 0.72 4.42 -3.32
C GLY A 12 0.09 4.32 -4.72
N HIS A 13 0.71 4.93 -5.74
CA HIS A 13 0.29 4.81 -7.14
C HIS A 13 1.17 3.83 -7.93
N ILE A 14 2.47 3.84 -7.64
CA ILE A 14 3.46 3.07 -8.40
C ILE A 14 3.37 1.58 -8.05
N ASN A 15 3.30 1.25 -6.77
CA ASN A 15 3.24 -0.16 -6.33
C ASN A 15 2.01 -0.92 -6.84
N PRO A 16 0.78 -0.36 -6.82
CA PRO A 16 -0.36 -0.97 -7.49
C PRO A 16 -0.12 -1.19 -8.99
N GLY A 17 0.45 -0.19 -9.69
CA GLY A 17 0.81 -0.31 -11.10
C GLY A 17 1.81 -1.44 -11.37
N LEU A 18 2.85 -1.56 -10.54
CA LEU A 18 3.84 -2.64 -10.62
C LEU A 18 3.22 -4.01 -10.31
N ALA A 19 2.33 -4.07 -9.31
CA ALA A 19 1.62 -5.29 -8.98
C ALA A 19 0.73 -5.77 -10.14
N ILE A 20 0.03 -4.83 -10.80
CA ILE A 20 -0.75 -5.11 -12.02
C ILE A 20 0.15 -5.61 -13.14
N ALA A 21 1.27 -4.91 -13.41
CA ALA A 21 2.23 -5.31 -14.45
C ALA A 21 2.77 -6.73 -14.23
N ASN A 22 3.19 -7.03 -13.00
CA ASN A 22 3.69 -8.36 -12.64
C ASN A 22 2.60 -9.42 -12.85
N LYS A 23 1.36 -9.12 -12.46
CA LYS A 23 0.25 -10.06 -12.63
C LYS A 23 -0.07 -10.33 -14.09
N ILE A 24 -0.03 -9.31 -14.95
CA ILE A 24 -0.17 -9.47 -16.41
C ILE A 24 0.96 -10.36 -16.95
N LYS A 25 2.20 -10.13 -16.53
CA LYS A 25 3.36 -10.94 -16.95
C LYS A 25 3.31 -12.40 -16.47
N GLU A 26 2.74 -12.66 -15.30
CA GLU A 26 2.53 -14.02 -14.79
C GLU A 26 1.53 -14.80 -15.66
N GLU A 27 0.44 -14.14 -16.08
CA GLU A 27 -0.62 -14.76 -16.89
C GLU A 27 -0.29 -14.81 -18.38
N GLU A 28 0.44 -13.81 -18.89
CA GLU A 28 0.79 -13.64 -20.30
C GLU A 28 2.25 -13.23 -20.44
N LYS A 29 3.14 -14.23 -20.46
CA LYS A 29 4.62 -14.05 -20.43
C LYS A 29 5.14 -13.15 -21.56
N ASP A 30 4.52 -13.22 -22.73
CA ASP A 30 4.92 -12.48 -23.93
C ASP A 30 4.36 -11.05 -23.97
N SER A 31 3.64 -10.59 -22.93
CA SER A 31 3.13 -9.24 -22.88
C SER A 31 4.27 -8.21 -22.84
N GLU A 32 4.14 -7.13 -23.60
CA GLU A 32 5.03 -5.98 -23.55
C GLU A 32 4.43 -4.90 -22.66
N ILE A 33 5.14 -4.49 -21.61
CA ILE A 33 4.62 -3.50 -20.66
C ILE A 33 5.62 -2.35 -20.53
N ILE A 34 5.13 -1.12 -20.72
CA ILE A 34 5.89 0.08 -20.42
C ILE A 34 5.12 0.97 -19.42
N PHE A 35 5.86 1.73 -18.65
CA PHE A 35 5.29 2.74 -17.77
C PHE A 35 5.43 4.14 -18.36
N ILE A 36 4.44 4.99 -18.08
CA ILE A 36 4.56 6.44 -18.28
C ILE A 36 4.45 7.11 -16.91
N GLY A 37 5.48 7.86 -16.56
CA GLY A 37 5.62 8.60 -15.32
C GLY A 37 6.15 10.02 -15.54
N THR A 38 6.61 10.66 -14.46
CA THR A 38 7.28 11.96 -14.50
C THR A 38 8.78 11.81 -14.28
N THR A 39 9.55 12.88 -14.50
CA THR A 39 11.00 12.87 -14.23
C THR A 39 11.35 13.00 -12.74
N ARG A 40 10.36 13.18 -11.84
CA ARG A 40 10.59 13.64 -10.45
C ARG A 40 10.11 12.72 -9.35
N GLY A 41 9.27 11.75 -9.67
CA GLY A 41 8.66 10.86 -8.67
C GLY A 41 9.48 9.60 -8.40
N LEU A 42 8.99 8.79 -7.45
CA LEU A 42 9.60 7.51 -7.08
C LEU A 42 9.57 6.48 -8.23
N GLU A 43 8.76 6.71 -9.26
CA GLU A 43 8.70 5.87 -10.46
C GLU A 43 10.06 5.73 -11.16
N ASN A 44 10.92 6.76 -11.07
CA ASN A 44 12.25 6.76 -11.69
C ASN A 44 13.19 5.72 -11.07
N ASP A 45 12.95 5.34 -9.83
CA ASP A 45 13.71 4.30 -9.15
C ASP A 45 12.95 2.95 -9.17
N LEU A 46 11.68 2.95 -8.79
CA LEU A 46 10.91 1.73 -8.56
C LEU A 46 10.58 0.96 -9.85
N VAL A 47 10.27 1.66 -10.95
CA VAL A 47 9.88 1.01 -12.21
C VAL A 47 11.06 0.31 -12.88
N PRO A 48 12.25 0.95 -13.06
CA PRO A 48 13.42 0.28 -13.60
C PRO A 48 13.92 -0.89 -12.72
N ARG A 49 13.92 -0.73 -11.40
CA ARG A 49 14.27 -1.82 -10.46
C ARG A 49 13.35 -3.04 -10.58
N ALA A 50 12.09 -2.82 -10.96
CA ALA A 50 11.14 -3.90 -11.21
C ALA A 50 11.28 -4.53 -12.61
N GLY A 51 12.25 -4.08 -13.43
CA GLY A 51 12.53 -4.61 -14.77
C GLY A 51 11.65 -4.03 -15.88
N TYR A 52 10.91 -2.94 -15.63
CA TYR A 52 10.05 -2.32 -16.63
C TYR A 52 10.68 -1.06 -17.23
N LYS A 53 10.37 -0.81 -18.52
CA LYS A 53 10.77 0.43 -19.20
C LYS A 53 9.90 1.59 -18.73
N LEU A 54 10.54 2.69 -18.33
CA LEU A 54 9.87 3.96 -17.98
C LEU A 54 10.05 4.98 -19.11
N LYS A 55 8.95 5.56 -19.57
CA LYS A 55 8.93 6.77 -20.41
C LYS A 55 8.45 7.94 -19.56
N THR A 56 9.12 9.07 -19.63
CA THR A 56 8.78 10.22 -18.79
C THR A 56 8.19 11.37 -19.60
N ILE A 57 7.16 11.99 -19.05
CA ILE A 57 6.55 13.22 -19.56
C ILE A 57 6.36 14.22 -18.42
N GLU A 58 6.46 15.52 -18.73
CA GLU A 58 6.25 16.54 -17.72
C GLU A 58 4.77 16.84 -17.53
N ALA A 59 4.22 16.44 -16.39
CA ALA A 59 2.85 16.74 -16.02
C ALA A 59 2.77 17.25 -14.57
N TYR A 60 1.76 18.04 -14.28
CA TYR A 60 1.59 18.70 -12.99
C TYR A 60 0.18 18.55 -12.46
N GLY A 61 0.05 18.49 -11.14
CA GLY A 61 -1.26 18.60 -10.50
C GLY A 61 -1.79 20.03 -10.67
N LEU A 62 -3.01 20.14 -11.22
CA LEU A 62 -3.67 21.44 -11.37
C LEU A 62 -4.34 21.85 -10.07
N SER A 63 -4.12 23.10 -9.64
CA SER A 63 -4.85 23.71 -8.53
C SER A 63 -6.11 24.44 -9.05
N LYS A 64 -7.08 24.68 -8.16
CA LYS A 64 -8.27 25.47 -8.51
C LYS A 64 -8.01 26.99 -8.53
N LYS A 65 -6.83 27.43 -8.07
CA LYS A 65 -6.49 28.86 -8.02
C LYS A 65 -6.08 29.34 -9.42
N ILE A 66 -6.66 30.43 -9.86
CA ILE A 66 -6.24 31.14 -11.08
C ILE A 66 -4.96 31.87 -10.74
N SER A 67 -3.83 31.42 -11.34
CA SER A 67 -2.52 32.05 -11.18
C SER A 67 -1.68 31.80 -12.44
N ILE A 68 -0.71 32.66 -12.71
CA ILE A 68 0.24 32.52 -13.84
C ILE A 68 0.95 31.17 -13.76
N ASP A 69 1.35 30.73 -12.56
CA ASP A 69 1.98 29.43 -12.34
C ASP A 69 1.03 28.28 -12.72
N ASN A 70 -0.25 28.38 -12.38
CA ASN A 70 -1.23 27.34 -12.75
C ASN A 70 -1.54 27.33 -14.25
N MET A 71 -1.47 28.48 -14.93
CA MET A 71 -1.56 28.56 -16.38
C MET A 71 -0.36 27.88 -17.07
N LYS A 72 0.86 28.13 -16.58
CA LYS A 72 2.08 27.44 -17.06
C LYS A 72 1.93 25.92 -16.89
N LYS A 73 1.51 25.45 -15.71
CA LYS A 73 1.25 24.02 -15.42
C LYS A 73 0.19 23.42 -16.34
N MET A 74 -0.82 24.19 -16.70
CA MET A 74 -1.85 23.75 -17.66
C MET A 74 -1.27 23.61 -19.06
N CYS A 75 -0.47 24.57 -19.54
CA CYS A 75 0.22 24.48 -20.81
C CYS A 75 1.16 23.26 -20.88
N GLU A 76 1.94 23.03 -19.81
CA GLU A 76 2.81 21.84 -19.73
C GLU A 76 2.01 20.54 -19.74
N THR A 77 0.85 20.50 -19.08
CA THR A 77 -0.04 19.33 -19.11
C THR A 77 -0.63 19.07 -20.50
N LEU A 78 -0.90 20.13 -21.29
CA LEU A 78 -1.31 20.00 -22.69
C LEU A 78 -0.17 19.45 -23.56
N LYS A 79 1.06 19.97 -23.40
CA LYS A 79 2.25 19.42 -24.05
C LYS A 79 2.49 17.96 -23.65
N ALA A 80 2.26 17.62 -22.37
CA ALA A 80 2.34 16.24 -21.88
C ALA A 80 1.36 15.31 -22.61
N THR A 81 0.14 15.79 -22.92
CA THR A 81 -0.83 15.00 -23.70
C THR A 81 -0.31 14.71 -25.11
N SER A 82 0.34 15.67 -25.75
CA SER A 82 0.95 15.47 -27.08
C SER A 82 2.12 14.47 -27.03
N LYS A 83 2.99 14.59 -26.03
CA LYS A 83 4.08 13.62 -25.80
C LYS A 83 3.56 12.21 -25.51
N ALA A 84 2.55 12.10 -24.65
CA ALA A 84 1.89 10.82 -24.37
C ALA A 84 1.31 10.21 -25.64
N ARG A 85 0.66 11.02 -26.48
CA ARG A 85 0.11 10.59 -27.75
C ARG A 85 1.18 10.04 -28.70
N LYS A 86 2.36 10.67 -28.77
CA LYS A 86 3.49 10.17 -29.56
C LYS A 86 3.94 8.79 -29.05
N ILE A 87 4.10 8.62 -27.73
CA ILE A 87 4.48 7.32 -27.11
C ILE A 87 3.43 6.25 -27.45
N ILE A 88 2.13 6.57 -27.33
CA ILE A 88 1.02 5.64 -27.62
C ILE A 88 1.04 5.22 -29.10
N LYS A 89 1.25 6.16 -30.05
CA LYS A 89 1.33 5.84 -31.48
C LYS A 89 2.53 4.97 -31.84
N GLU A 90 3.69 5.20 -31.20
CA GLU A 90 4.90 4.42 -31.41
C GLU A 90 4.76 3.02 -30.82
N PHE A 91 4.25 2.90 -29.60
CA PHE A 91 4.14 1.64 -28.88
C PHE A 91 2.96 0.79 -29.33
N LYS A 92 1.84 1.42 -29.75
CA LYS A 92 0.57 0.79 -30.17
C LYS A 92 0.04 -0.18 -29.10
N PRO A 93 -0.34 0.33 -27.91
CA PRO A 93 -0.82 -0.52 -26.84
C PRO A 93 -2.24 -1.03 -27.15
N ASP A 94 -2.54 -2.25 -26.69
CA ASP A 94 -3.90 -2.81 -26.70
C ASP A 94 -4.76 -2.15 -25.60
N VAL A 95 -4.14 -1.71 -24.51
CA VAL A 95 -4.83 -1.06 -23.39
C VAL A 95 -3.91 -0.09 -22.65
N VAL A 96 -4.51 0.98 -22.12
CA VAL A 96 -3.85 1.93 -21.20
C VAL A 96 -4.47 1.81 -19.82
N ILE A 97 -3.65 1.64 -18.80
CA ILE A 97 -4.07 1.52 -17.40
C ILE A 97 -3.57 2.74 -16.61
N GLY A 98 -4.48 3.49 -16.02
CA GLY A 98 -4.15 4.57 -15.09
C GLY A 98 -4.16 4.04 -13.66
N ALA A 99 -2.99 3.89 -13.03
CA ALA A 99 -2.85 3.38 -11.66
C ALA A 99 -2.80 4.47 -10.58
N GLY A 100 -2.87 5.75 -10.99
CA GLY A 100 -2.96 6.88 -10.07
C GLY A 100 -1.94 7.99 -10.33
N GLY A 101 -2.16 9.10 -9.63
CA GLY A 101 -1.38 10.32 -9.82
C GLY A 101 -1.90 11.21 -10.95
N TYR A 102 -1.40 12.43 -10.99
CA TYR A 102 -1.81 13.45 -11.99
C TYR A 102 -1.38 13.10 -13.42
N ILE A 103 -0.40 12.22 -13.58
CA ILE A 103 0.07 11.72 -14.88
C ILE A 103 -1.03 10.98 -15.65
N CYS A 104 -2.00 10.38 -14.95
CA CYS A 104 -3.11 9.69 -15.61
C CYS A 104 -3.93 10.62 -16.51
N GLY A 105 -4.04 11.92 -16.17
CA GLY A 105 -4.77 12.90 -16.97
C GLY A 105 -4.32 12.91 -18.43
N PRO A 106 -3.11 13.41 -18.73
CA PRO A 106 -2.62 13.50 -20.11
C PRO A 106 -2.56 12.15 -20.84
N VAL A 107 -2.23 11.05 -20.12
CA VAL A 107 -2.10 9.73 -20.74
C VAL A 107 -3.47 9.17 -21.12
N VAL A 108 -4.48 9.26 -20.27
CA VAL A 108 -5.88 8.85 -20.56
C VAL A 108 -6.46 9.66 -21.71
N TRP A 109 -6.25 10.99 -21.72
CA TRP A 109 -6.73 11.83 -22.81
C TRP A 109 -6.06 11.48 -24.15
N ALA A 110 -4.77 11.19 -24.13
CA ALA A 110 -4.04 10.75 -25.31
C ALA A 110 -4.55 9.40 -25.83
N ALA A 111 -4.74 8.43 -24.96
CA ALA A 111 -5.28 7.11 -25.29
C ALA A 111 -6.67 7.21 -25.93
N LYS A 112 -7.57 8.01 -25.36
CA LYS A 112 -8.93 8.19 -25.93
C LYS A 112 -8.90 8.89 -27.29
N LYS A 113 -7.95 9.78 -27.55
CA LYS A 113 -7.75 10.38 -28.90
C LYS A 113 -7.29 9.36 -29.94
N GLU A 114 -6.61 8.31 -29.53
CA GLU A 114 -6.15 7.23 -30.41
C GLU A 114 -7.09 6.00 -30.38
N ASN A 115 -8.28 6.14 -29.78
CA ASN A 115 -9.28 5.06 -29.62
C ASN A 115 -8.77 3.82 -28.88
N ILE A 116 -7.76 3.98 -28.03
CA ILE A 116 -7.22 2.90 -27.21
C ILE A 116 -8.12 2.71 -25.98
N PRO A 117 -8.48 1.46 -25.62
CA PRO A 117 -9.19 1.15 -24.38
C PRO A 117 -8.47 1.64 -23.13
N VAL A 118 -9.21 2.17 -22.17
CA VAL A 118 -8.68 2.73 -20.92
C VAL A 118 -9.32 2.06 -19.71
N ALA A 119 -8.48 1.51 -18.84
CA ALA A 119 -8.84 1.11 -17.50
C ALA A 119 -8.24 2.10 -16.48
N LEU A 120 -8.99 2.44 -15.44
CA LEU A 120 -8.47 3.12 -14.26
C LEU A 120 -8.43 2.15 -13.09
N HIS A 121 -7.40 2.19 -12.29
CA HIS A 121 -7.33 1.45 -11.04
C HIS A 121 -7.37 2.41 -9.85
N GLU A 122 -8.28 2.14 -8.90
CA GLU A 122 -8.37 2.86 -7.64
C GLU A 122 -8.02 1.91 -6.49
N SER A 123 -6.90 2.19 -5.85
CA SER A 123 -6.38 1.36 -4.77
C SER A 123 -6.93 1.72 -3.38
N ASN A 124 -7.57 2.88 -3.22
CA ASN A 124 -8.06 3.36 -1.94
C ASN A 124 -9.58 3.18 -1.79
N ALA A 125 -10.04 3.05 -0.54
CA ALA A 125 -11.48 3.05 -0.22
C ALA A 125 -12.16 4.40 -0.51
N PHE A 126 -11.39 5.50 -0.50
CA PHE A 126 -11.85 6.81 -0.92
C PHE A 126 -11.14 7.25 -2.21
N PRO A 127 -11.86 7.31 -3.35
CA PRO A 127 -11.24 7.54 -4.66
C PRO A 127 -10.54 8.88 -4.76
N GLY A 128 -9.35 8.86 -5.36
CA GLY A 128 -8.56 10.05 -5.63
C GLY A 128 -9.24 11.00 -6.63
N LYS A 129 -8.88 12.29 -6.58
CA LYS A 129 -9.42 13.32 -7.51
C LYS A 129 -9.22 12.96 -8.98
N ALA A 130 -8.05 12.40 -9.32
CA ALA A 130 -7.74 12.00 -10.69
C ALA A 130 -8.69 10.92 -11.21
N VAL A 131 -8.94 9.87 -10.41
CA VAL A 131 -9.87 8.80 -10.77
C VAL A 131 -11.28 9.33 -10.92
N LYS A 132 -11.80 10.14 -9.97
CA LYS A 132 -13.13 10.77 -10.06
C LYS A 132 -13.30 11.61 -11.33
N PHE A 133 -12.27 12.37 -11.70
CA PHE A 133 -12.33 13.24 -12.89
C PHE A 133 -12.27 12.43 -14.20
N LEU A 134 -11.44 11.39 -14.23
CA LEU A 134 -11.19 10.60 -15.45
C LEU A 134 -12.17 9.44 -15.63
N ALA A 135 -12.94 9.08 -14.63
CA ALA A 135 -13.86 7.93 -14.66
C ALA A 135 -14.82 7.96 -15.86
N LYS A 136 -15.32 9.15 -16.22
CA LYS A 136 -16.20 9.33 -17.41
C LYS A 136 -15.51 9.06 -18.75
N LYS A 137 -14.19 9.11 -18.79
CA LYS A 137 -13.39 8.86 -19.99
C LYS A 137 -12.89 7.41 -20.07
N ALA A 138 -12.82 6.73 -18.94
CA ALA A 138 -12.40 5.34 -18.88
C ALA A 138 -13.50 4.40 -19.37
N ASP A 139 -13.12 3.28 -19.94
CA ASP A 139 -14.05 2.22 -20.33
C ASP A 139 -14.42 1.35 -19.12
N VAL A 140 -13.50 1.24 -18.15
CA VAL A 140 -13.73 0.59 -16.84
C VAL A 140 -12.94 1.25 -15.73
N VAL A 141 -13.51 1.26 -14.54
CA VAL A 141 -12.79 1.58 -13.29
C VAL A 141 -12.72 0.31 -12.44
N LEU A 142 -11.49 -0.09 -12.12
CA LEU A 142 -11.18 -1.25 -11.29
C LEU A 142 -10.96 -0.75 -9.86
N ILE A 143 -11.75 -1.22 -8.91
CA ILE A 143 -11.69 -0.76 -7.52
C ILE A 143 -11.15 -1.84 -6.59
N SER A 144 -10.35 -1.43 -5.60
CA SER A 144 -9.80 -2.32 -4.58
C SER A 144 -10.69 -2.48 -3.36
N PHE A 145 -11.57 -1.51 -3.12
CA PHE A 145 -12.53 -1.48 -2.03
C PHE A 145 -13.91 -1.18 -2.57
N GLU A 146 -14.93 -1.92 -2.11
CA GLU A 146 -16.31 -1.73 -2.56
C GLU A 146 -16.85 -0.35 -2.17
N GLU A 147 -16.37 0.24 -1.07
CA GLU A 147 -16.68 1.58 -0.59
C GLU A 147 -16.35 2.70 -1.59
N ALA A 148 -15.43 2.42 -2.53
CA ALA A 148 -15.10 3.36 -3.59
C ALA A 148 -16.22 3.50 -4.65
N ARG A 149 -17.06 2.47 -4.83
CA ARG A 149 -18.10 2.41 -5.86
C ARG A 149 -19.05 3.57 -5.80
N GLU A 150 -19.59 3.84 -4.62
CA GLU A 150 -20.60 4.90 -4.40
C GLU A 150 -20.06 6.32 -4.62
N ARG A 151 -18.75 6.47 -4.79
CA ARG A 151 -18.05 7.76 -4.95
C ARG A 151 -17.56 8.03 -6.36
N ILE A 152 -17.82 7.10 -7.29
CA ILE A 152 -17.40 7.18 -8.71
C ILE A 152 -18.63 7.19 -9.60
N HIS A 153 -19.42 8.23 -9.50
CA HIS A 153 -20.73 8.32 -10.19
C HIS A 153 -20.64 8.44 -11.72
N SER A 154 -19.51 8.88 -12.26
CA SER A 154 -19.35 9.15 -13.69
C SER A 154 -18.74 8.00 -14.50
N ALA A 155 -18.46 6.85 -13.87
CA ALA A 155 -17.85 5.71 -14.53
C ALA A 155 -18.88 4.95 -15.40
N LYS A 156 -18.48 4.58 -16.62
CA LYS A 156 -19.29 3.72 -17.49
C LYS A 156 -19.48 2.32 -16.91
N LYS A 157 -18.42 1.80 -16.27
CA LYS A 157 -18.39 0.48 -15.65
C LYS A 157 -17.43 0.48 -14.47
N ILE A 158 -17.87 -0.11 -13.37
CA ILE A 158 -17.03 -0.29 -12.16
C ILE A 158 -16.97 -1.78 -11.84
N VAL A 159 -15.76 -2.28 -11.63
CA VAL A 159 -15.52 -3.68 -11.28
C VAL A 159 -14.68 -3.75 -10.02
N PHE A 160 -15.15 -4.48 -9.03
CA PHE A 160 -14.40 -4.81 -7.85
C PHE A 160 -13.40 -5.93 -8.17
N THR A 161 -12.11 -5.60 -8.19
CA THR A 161 -11.02 -6.53 -8.51
C THR A 161 -10.07 -6.75 -7.33
N GLY A 162 -10.04 -5.86 -6.38
CA GLY A 162 -8.92 -5.76 -5.44
C GLY A 162 -7.67 -5.16 -6.09
N THR A 163 -6.57 -5.17 -5.36
CA THR A 163 -5.22 -4.86 -5.86
C THR A 163 -4.36 -6.11 -5.79
N PRO A 164 -3.57 -6.44 -6.83
CA PRO A 164 -2.61 -7.53 -6.73
C PRO A 164 -1.60 -7.26 -5.63
N VAL A 165 -1.28 -8.28 -4.85
CA VAL A 165 -0.22 -8.23 -3.84
C VAL A 165 0.75 -9.37 -4.04
N LYS A 166 2.03 -9.13 -3.77
CA LYS A 166 3.07 -10.17 -3.82
C LYS A 166 2.97 -11.11 -2.62
N ILE A 167 2.61 -10.55 -1.47
CA ILE A 167 2.56 -11.27 -0.20
C ILE A 167 1.39 -12.26 -0.21
N GLN A 168 1.72 -13.54 -0.17
CA GLN A 168 0.75 -14.63 -0.12
C GLN A 168 0.69 -15.24 1.28
N LYS A 169 -0.50 -15.68 1.67
CA LYS A 169 -0.65 -16.45 2.91
C LYS A 169 0.03 -17.80 2.73
N ARG A 170 1.05 -18.05 3.57
CA ARG A 170 1.79 -19.32 3.65
C ARG A 170 1.67 -19.88 5.06
N GLU A 171 1.63 -21.19 5.15
CA GLU A 171 1.77 -21.90 6.42
C GLU A 171 3.24 -22.24 6.62
N PHE A 172 3.77 -21.87 7.76
CA PHE A 172 5.13 -22.18 8.17
C PHE A 172 5.08 -23.28 9.24
N SER A 173 5.88 -24.33 9.07
CA SER A 173 6.08 -25.31 10.13
C SER A 173 6.72 -24.66 11.37
N SER A 174 6.61 -25.31 12.53
CA SER A 174 7.27 -24.80 13.74
C SER A 174 8.78 -24.63 13.58
N GLU A 175 9.42 -25.53 12.81
CA GLU A 175 10.86 -25.49 12.51
C GLU A 175 11.20 -24.29 11.59
N GLN A 176 10.43 -24.09 10.52
CA GLN A 176 10.62 -22.93 9.63
C GLN A 176 10.44 -21.62 10.39
N LYS A 177 9.40 -21.52 11.22
CA LYS A 177 9.17 -20.35 12.06
C LYS A 177 10.34 -20.13 13.02
N SER A 178 10.80 -21.18 13.69
CA SER A 178 11.94 -21.12 14.62
C SER A 178 13.21 -20.68 13.91
N LYS A 179 13.47 -21.19 12.70
CA LYS A 179 14.63 -20.77 11.90
C LYS A 179 14.62 -19.27 11.60
N ILE A 180 13.50 -18.74 11.10
CA ILE A 180 13.35 -17.30 10.80
C ILE A 180 13.56 -16.47 12.07
N LEU A 181 13.02 -16.92 13.20
CA LEU A 181 13.14 -16.19 14.45
C LEU A 181 14.56 -16.23 15.02
N ASN A 182 15.24 -17.37 14.90
CA ASN A 182 16.65 -17.50 15.32
C ASN A 182 17.55 -16.56 14.48
N GLU A 183 17.33 -16.45 13.17
CA GLU A 183 18.04 -15.50 12.30
C GLU A 183 17.83 -14.03 12.75
N LEU A 184 16.68 -13.74 13.35
CA LEU A 184 16.38 -12.43 13.94
C LEU A 184 16.88 -12.28 15.40
N GLY A 185 17.45 -13.33 16.01
CA GLY A 185 17.82 -13.34 17.42
C GLY A 185 16.62 -13.34 18.38
N LEU A 186 15.48 -13.88 17.95
CA LEU A 186 14.25 -13.95 18.73
C LEU A 186 13.92 -15.39 19.14
N SER A 187 13.32 -15.57 20.33
CA SER A 187 13.12 -16.92 20.91
C SER A 187 11.93 -17.70 20.36
N GLY A 188 10.98 -17.04 19.73
CA GLY A 188 9.72 -17.66 19.27
C GLY A 188 8.75 -18.11 20.37
N LYS A 189 9.08 -17.93 21.64
CA LYS A 189 8.22 -18.32 22.77
C LYS A 189 7.09 -17.33 23.05
N LEU A 190 7.26 -16.09 22.63
CA LEU A 190 6.32 -15.00 22.82
C LEU A 190 5.66 -14.61 21.47
N PRO A 191 4.46 -14.02 21.53
CA PRO A 191 3.81 -13.47 20.32
C PRO A 191 4.71 -12.43 19.63
N ILE A 192 4.59 -12.35 18.30
CA ILE A 192 5.40 -11.47 17.46
C ILE A 192 4.58 -10.28 16.98
N VAL A 193 5.05 -9.10 17.29
CA VAL A 193 4.49 -7.82 16.83
C VAL A 193 5.41 -7.24 15.76
N LEU A 194 4.93 -7.19 14.52
CA LEU A 194 5.64 -6.51 13.43
C LEU A 194 5.25 -5.04 13.40
N ILE A 195 6.24 -4.15 13.43
CA ILE A 195 6.02 -2.70 13.42
C ILE A 195 6.78 -2.05 12.26
N PHE A 196 6.08 -1.27 11.41
CA PHE A 196 6.72 -0.51 10.33
C PHE A 196 5.92 0.71 9.91
N GLY A 197 6.63 1.77 9.53
CA GLY A 197 6.05 3.03 9.06
C GLY A 197 5.90 3.16 7.55
N GLY A 198 6.13 2.08 6.77
CA GLY A 198 6.30 2.09 5.33
C GLY A 198 7.76 2.28 4.91
N SER A 199 8.03 2.33 3.59
CA SER A 199 9.39 2.32 3.03
C SER A 199 10.30 3.47 3.49
N GLN A 200 9.72 4.60 3.89
CA GLN A 200 10.48 5.77 4.37
C GLN A 200 10.59 5.82 5.92
N GLY A 201 9.92 4.90 6.61
CA GLY A 201 9.73 4.98 8.05
C GLY A 201 8.63 5.96 8.46
N ALA A 202 8.38 6.06 9.76
CA ALA A 202 7.40 6.98 10.34
C ALA A 202 7.89 7.45 11.71
N GLN A 203 8.34 8.69 11.79
CA GLN A 203 8.95 9.25 13.00
C GLN A 203 8.09 9.02 14.24
N LYS A 204 6.78 9.32 14.21
CA LYS A 204 5.89 9.16 15.37
C LYS A 204 5.72 7.70 15.80
N ILE A 205 5.70 6.76 14.87
CA ILE A 205 5.71 5.33 15.20
C ILE A 205 7.03 4.95 15.84
N ASN A 206 8.16 5.45 15.30
CA ASN A 206 9.48 5.17 15.85
C ASN A 206 9.62 5.73 17.28
N GLU A 207 9.19 6.98 17.52
CA GLU A 207 9.16 7.59 18.87
C GLU A 207 8.34 6.73 19.85
N ALA A 208 7.18 6.22 19.42
CA ALA A 208 6.34 5.36 20.22
C ALA A 208 7.03 4.03 20.60
N VAL A 209 7.71 3.41 19.64
CA VAL A 209 8.43 2.13 19.89
C VAL A 209 9.64 2.36 20.79
N ILE A 210 10.37 3.46 20.62
CA ILE A 210 11.45 3.84 21.53
C ILE A 210 10.94 3.92 22.97
N GLY A 211 9.77 4.54 23.19
CA GLY A 211 9.13 4.59 24.50
C GLY A 211 8.84 3.22 25.08
N ILE A 212 8.25 2.30 24.28
CA ILE A 212 8.02 0.91 24.70
C ILE A 212 9.31 0.24 25.20
N LEU A 213 10.41 0.43 24.49
CA LEU A 213 11.69 -0.19 24.84
C LEU A 213 12.31 0.45 26.08
N LYS A 214 12.22 1.78 26.25
CA LYS A 214 12.69 2.51 27.44
C LYS A 214 11.99 2.03 28.70
N GLU A 215 10.68 1.87 28.65
CA GLU A 215 9.85 1.43 29.77
C GLU A 215 9.76 -0.11 29.89
N LYS A 216 10.46 -0.86 29.04
CA LYS A 216 10.49 -2.33 29.02
C LYS A 216 9.09 -2.96 28.95
N LEU A 217 8.17 -2.38 28.19
CA LEU A 217 6.78 -2.82 28.08
C LEU A 217 6.60 -4.05 27.19
N ASN A 218 7.64 -4.49 26.49
CA ASN A 218 7.63 -5.65 25.60
C ASN A 218 7.97 -6.98 26.28
N GLN A 219 7.65 -7.15 27.56
CA GLN A 219 7.96 -8.39 28.29
C GLN A 219 7.08 -9.58 27.86
N LYS A 220 5.87 -9.30 27.35
CA LYS A 220 4.88 -10.32 26.97
C LYS A 220 4.84 -10.60 25.46
N TYR A 221 5.64 -9.93 24.66
CA TYR A 221 5.72 -10.09 23.21
C TYR A 221 7.10 -9.71 22.68
N GLN A 222 7.38 -10.15 21.47
CA GLN A 222 8.61 -9.82 20.75
C GLN A 222 8.28 -8.84 19.61
N ILE A 223 9.20 -7.91 19.36
CA ILE A 223 9.04 -6.87 18.35
C ILE A 223 10.01 -7.14 17.18
N VAL A 224 9.48 -7.17 15.95
CA VAL A 224 10.27 -6.99 14.73
C VAL A 224 9.94 -5.60 14.18
N TRP A 225 10.92 -4.70 14.18
CA TRP A 225 10.68 -3.29 13.89
C TRP A 225 11.55 -2.79 12.75
N ALA A 226 10.88 -2.29 11.66
CA ALA A 226 11.52 -1.55 10.59
C ALA A 226 11.35 -0.05 10.79
N THR A 227 12.44 0.64 11.11
CA THR A 227 12.45 2.08 11.39
C THR A 227 12.31 2.94 10.14
N GLY A 228 12.69 2.41 8.98
CA GLY A 228 12.96 3.14 7.74
C GLY A 228 14.44 3.53 7.65
N PRO A 229 15.08 3.37 6.46
CA PRO A 229 16.53 3.59 6.29
C PRO A 229 16.99 4.98 6.73
N LYS A 230 16.19 6.02 6.42
CA LYS A 230 16.52 7.42 6.78
C LYS A 230 16.39 7.74 8.27
N GLN A 231 15.70 6.88 9.03
CA GLN A 231 15.42 7.10 10.44
C GLN A 231 16.25 6.19 11.35
N PHE A 232 16.91 5.19 10.79
CA PHE A 232 17.60 4.15 11.55
C PHE A 232 18.69 4.73 12.47
N ASP A 233 19.54 5.60 11.96
CA ASP A 233 20.63 6.20 12.76
C ASP A 233 20.08 7.10 13.87
N ILE A 234 19.01 7.86 13.58
CA ILE A 234 18.33 8.69 14.59
C ILE A 234 17.78 7.81 15.71
N VAL A 235 17.12 6.71 15.38
CA VAL A 235 16.58 5.76 16.35
C VAL A 235 17.71 5.14 17.19
N LYS A 236 18.82 4.76 16.55
CA LYS A 236 19.99 4.20 17.21
C LYS A 236 20.59 5.16 18.26
N GLU A 237 20.72 6.44 17.88
CA GLU A 237 21.22 7.48 18.81
C GLU A 237 20.27 7.70 19.98
N GLU A 238 18.94 7.76 19.72
CA GLU A 238 17.95 7.97 20.79
C GLU A 238 17.90 6.80 21.80
N LEU A 239 18.04 5.56 21.33
CA LEU A 239 18.15 4.39 22.20
C LEU A 239 19.46 4.43 23.00
N LYS A 240 20.58 4.78 22.37
CA LYS A 240 21.89 4.91 23.04
C LYS A 240 21.86 5.96 24.15
N LYS A 241 21.22 7.11 23.96
CA LYS A 241 21.02 8.14 25.01
C LYS A 241 20.30 7.59 26.25
N SER A 242 19.50 6.55 26.06
CA SER A 242 18.77 5.85 27.14
C SER A 242 19.48 4.59 27.63
N SER A 243 20.76 4.44 27.33
CA SER A 243 21.60 3.27 27.68
C SER A 243 21.07 1.94 27.13
N ILE A 244 20.35 1.99 26.00
CA ILE A 244 19.83 0.81 25.32
C ILE A 244 20.72 0.52 24.10
N ASP A 245 21.36 -0.65 24.10
CA ASP A 245 22.14 -1.14 22.98
C ASP A 245 21.20 -1.82 21.96
N ILE A 246 21.14 -1.29 20.75
CA ILE A 246 20.26 -1.78 19.69
C ILE A 246 20.48 -3.25 19.32
N GLU A 247 21.72 -3.76 19.49
CA GLU A 247 22.07 -5.15 19.15
C GLU A 247 21.73 -6.13 20.30
N LYS A 248 21.51 -5.62 21.52
CA LYS A 248 21.28 -6.43 22.73
C LYS A 248 19.89 -6.20 23.33
N VAL A 249 19.01 -5.49 22.62
CA VAL A 249 17.65 -5.23 23.12
C VAL A 249 16.90 -6.54 23.30
N GLN A 250 16.40 -6.76 24.51
CA GLN A 250 15.65 -7.95 24.82
C GLN A 250 14.28 -7.94 24.12
N ASN A 251 13.90 -9.08 23.56
CA ASN A 251 12.61 -9.27 22.87
C ASN A 251 12.35 -8.28 21.72
N ALA A 252 13.40 -7.75 21.08
CA ALA A 252 13.21 -6.89 19.93
C ALA A 252 14.33 -7.07 18.89
N LYS A 253 13.96 -7.08 17.62
CA LYS A 253 14.88 -6.93 16.48
C LYS A 253 14.57 -5.63 15.77
N ILE A 254 15.57 -4.77 15.69
CA ILE A 254 15.46 -3.42 15.10
C ILE A 254 16.24 -3.40 13.80
N LEU A 255 15.57 -3.04 12.71
CA LEU A 255 16.12 -3.10 11.35
C LEU A 255 15.87 -1.77 10.62
N PRO A 256 16.76 -1.31 9.77
CA PRO A 256 16.49 -0.17 8.91
C PRO A 256 15.39 -0.51 7.88
N TYR A 257 15.39 -1.75 7.37
CA TYR A 257 14.45 -2.25 6.37
C TYR A 257 14.29 -3.77 6.48
N ILE A 258 13.11 -4.29 6.15
CA ILE A 258 12.82 -5.73 6.11
C ILE A 258 12.72 -6.17 4.66
N TYR A 259 13.71 -6.92 4.15
CA TYR A 259 13.73 -7.40 2.78
C TYR A 259 12.80 -8.61 2.56
N ASN A 260 12.70 -9.50 3.53
CA ASN A 260 11.85 -10.68 3.54
C ASN A 260 10.48 -10.40 4.20
N MET A 261 9.86 -9.26 3.88
CA MET A 261 8.61 -8.80 4.49
C MET A 261 7.49 -9.86 4.42
N GLU A 262 7.42 -10.65 3.34
CA GLU A 262 6.41 -11.71 3.19
C GLU A 262 6.50 -12.75 4.32
N GLU A 263 7.70 -13.22 4.63
CA GLU A 263 7.92 -14.21 5.70
C GLU A 263 7.58 -13.62 7.05
N ILE A 264 8.08 -12.42 7.33
CA ILE A 264 7.89 -11.76 8.63
C ILE A 264 6.41 -11.43 8.86
N MET A 265 5.68 -10.93 7.85
CA MET A 265 4.24 -10.69 7.96
C MET A 265 3.45 -11.98 8.21
N ASN A 266 3.85 -13.09 7.57
CA ASN A 266 3.20 -14.38 7.76
C ASN A 266 3.39 -14.94 9.16
N ILE A 267 4.60 -14.85 9.74
CA ILE A 267 4.88 -15.38 11.09
C ILE A 267 4.42 -14.45 12.20
N SER A 268 4.15 -13.17 11.92
CA SER A 268 3.71 -12.18 12.90
C SER A 268 2.30 -12.47 13.41
N ASP A 269 2.05 -12.14 14.66
CA ASP A 269 0.78 -12.29 15.34
C ASP A 269 -0.09 -11.04 15.23
N ILE A 270 0.54 -9.86 15.26
CA ILE A 270 -0.09 -8.56 15.07
C ILE A 270 0.81 -7.72 14.17
N ILE A 271 0.18 -6.86 13.37
CA ILE A 271 0.89 -5.89 12.52
C ILE A 271 0.51 -4.47 12.95
N VAL A 272 1.51 -3.66 13.23
CA VAL A 272 1.37 -2.22 13.51
C VAL A 272 1.96 -1.44 12.36
N ALA A 273 1.15 -0.67 11.63
CA ALA A 273 1.61 0.01 10.43
C ALA A 273 0.81 1.25 10.07
N ARG A 274 1.33 2.03 9.10
CA ARG A 274 0.53 3.02 8.36
C ARG A 274 -0.52 2.30 7.51
N SER A 275 -1.64 2.97 7.25
CA SER A 275 -2.79 2.41 6.50
C SER A 275 -2.80 2.79 5.01
N GLY A 276 -1.62 2.69 4.38
CA GLY A 276 -1.52 2.79 2.93
C GLY A 276 -2.27 1.65 2.24
N ALA A 277 -2.83 1.90 1.06
CA ALA A 277 -3.69 0.93 0.35
C ALA A 277 -3.03 -0.45 0.15
N MET A 278 -1.74 -0.49 -0.22
CA MET A 278 -1.01 -1.76 -0.38
C MET A 278 -0.89 -2.50 0.96
N THR A 279 -0.49 -1.79 2.03
CA THR A 279 -0.36 -2.39 3.38
C THR A 279 -1.69 -2.97 3.86
N ILE A 280 -2.80 -2.24 3.68
CA ILE A 280 -4.14 -2.73 4.03
C ILE A 280 -4.48 -3.99 3.22
N THR A 281 -4.18 -4.00 1.93
CA THR A 281 -4.44 -5.16 1.06
C THR A 281 -3.61 -6.37 1.48
N GLU A 282 -2.33 -6.18 1.81
CA GLU A 282 -1.41 -7.22 2.30
C GLU A 282 -1.89 -7.80 3.64
N ILE A 283 -2.21 -6.93 4.61
CA ILE A 283 -2.77 -7.32 5.91
C ILE A 283 -4.06 -8.13 5.74
N SER A 284 -4.98 -7.64 4.89
CA SER A 284 -6.26 -8.31 4.60
C SER A 284 -6.07 -9.67 3.94
N ASN A 285 -5.12 -9.78 2.99
CA ASN A 285 -4.82 -11.04 2.31
C ASN A 285 -4.27 -12.11 3.28
N LEU A 286 -3.46 -11.68 4.24
CA LEU A 286 -2.93 -12.57 5.29
C LEU A 286 -3.95 -12.87 6.40
N GLY A 287 -4.99 -12.06 6.55
CA GLY A 287 -5.97 -12.15 7.64
C GLY A 287 -5.34 -11.87 9.01
N LYS A 288 -4.41 -10.91 9.07
CA LYS A 288 -3.73 -10.55 10.32
C LYS A 288 -4.49 -9.45 11.07
N PRO A 289 -4.68 -9.57 12.39
CA PRO A 289 -5.13 -8.46 13.21
C PRO A 289 -4.10 -7.33 13.17
N SER A 290 -4.57 -6.10 13.17
CA SER A 290 -3.67 -4.96 13.01
C SER A 290 -4.02 -3.76 13.88
N ILE A 291 -2.99 -2.95 14.17
CA ILE A 291 -3.11 -1.62 14.73
C ILE A 291 -2.67 -0.65 13.63
N LEU A 292 -3.59 0.16 13.17
CA LEU A 292 -3.36 1.05 12.05
C LEU A 292 -3.20 2.50 12.53
N ILE A 293 -2.13 3.14 12.09
CA ILE A 293 -1.80 4.51 12.45
C ILE A 293 -1.80 5.34 11.16
N PRO A 294 -2.95 5.92 10.76
CA PRO A 294 -3.07 6.67 9.52
C PRO A 294 -2.11 7.87 9.49
N LEU A 295 -1.48 8.11 8.35
CA LEU A 295 -0.68 9.31 8.13
C LEU A 295 -1.61 10.52 8.04
N PRO A 296 -1.43 11.56 8.87
CA PRO A 296 -2.25 12.77 8.81
C PRO A 296 -1.92 13.61 7.58
N ASN A 297 -2.81 14.55 7.25
CA ASN A 297 -2.60 15.56 6.20
C ASN A 297 -2.33 15.01 4.80
N VAL A 298 -2.74 13.76 4.54
CA VAL A 298 -2.74 13.22 3.18
C VAL A 298 -4.01 13.59 2.43
N SER A 299 -3.93 13.62 1.08
CA SER A 299 -5.06 13.99 0.25
C SER A 299 -6.34 13.21 0.62
N GLN A 300 -7.39 13.94 1.03
CA GLN A 300 -8.71 13.36 1.34
C GLN A 300 -8.69 12.31 2.48
N ASP A 301 -7.72 12.38 3.39
CA ASP A 301 -7.58 11.46 4.53
C ASP A 301 -7.66 9.96 4.13
N HIS A 302 -7.17 9.65 2.91
CA HIS A 302 -7.35 8.31 2.34
C HIS A 302 -6.79 7.19 3.24
N GLN A 303 -5.72 7.45 4.02
CA GLN A 303 -5.21 6.44 4.95
C GLN A 303 -6.19 6.17 6.09
N LEU A 304 -6.81 7.20 6.66
CA LEU A 304 -7.84 7.03 7.68
C LEU A 304 -9.03 6.22 7.11
N ARG A 305 -9.49 6.59 5.92
CA ARG A 305 -10.61 5.89 5.25
C ARG A 305 -10.29 4.43 4.94
N ASN A 306 -9.07 4.12 4.55
CA ASN A 306 -8.62 2.73 4.36
C ASN A 306 -8.63 1.95 5.67
N ALA A 307 -8.15 2.56 6.77
CA ALA A 307 -8.14 1.94 8.09
C ALA A 307 -9.55 1.66 8.63
N GLU A 308 -10.48 2.61 8.43
CA GLU A 308 -11.90 2.48 8.84
C GLU A 308 -12.58 1.23 8.23
N VAL A 309 -12.19 0.80 7.03
CA VAL A 309 -12.72 -0.42 6.41
C VAL A 309 -12.40 -1.66 7.26
N LEU A 310 -11.15 -1.79 7.70
CA LEU A 310 -10.76 -2.92 8.56
C LEU A 310 -11.29 -2.78 9.98
N GLN A 311 -11.40 -1.57 10.51
CA GLN A 311 -11.99 -1.33 11.83
C GLN A 311 -13.46 -1.72 11.88
N LYS A 312 -14.25 -1.37 10.86
CA LYS A 312 -15.69 -1.72 10.77
C LYS A 312 -15.95 -3.22 10.86
N ILE A 313 -15.05 -4.04 10.35
CA ILE A 313 -15.16 -5.51 10.40
C ILE A 313 -14.42 -6.11 11.61
N GLY A 314 -13.94 -5.30 12.54
CA GLY A 314 -13.22 -5.75 13.74
C GLY A 314 -11.83 -6.33 13.48
N ALA A 315 -11.26 -6.14 12.28
CA ALA A 315 -9.95 -6.68 11.91
C ALA A 315 -8.77 -5.74 12.27
N ALA A 316 -9.08 -4.47 12.57
CA ALA A 316 -8.08 -3.49 12.98
C ALA A 316 -8.58 -2.57 14.09
N GLN A 317 -7.61 -2.04 14.85
CA GLN A 317 -7.80 -0.89 15.72
C GLN A 317 -7.07 0.31 15.11
N ILE A 318 -7.68 1.49 15.18
CA ILE A 318 -7.07 2.74 14.71
C ILE A 318 -6.53 3.52 15.91
N ILE A 319 -5.31 4.04 15.76
CA ILE A 319 -4.71 5.05 16.66
C ILE A 319 -4.36 6.24 15.79
N LEU A 320 -4.86 7.42 16.14
CA LEU A 320 -4.55 8.62 15.38
C LEU A 320 -3.14 9.14 15.73
N ASN A 321 -2.51 9.78 14.77
CA ASN A 321 -1.13 10.28 14.95
C ASN A 321 -0.99 11.29 16.12
N ASN A 322 -2.02 12.13 16.32
CA ASN A 322 -2.07 13.06 17.44
C ASN A 322 -2.32 12.40 18.80
N GLU A 323 -2.87 11.21 18.83
CA GLU A 323 -3.01 10.41 20.05
C GLU A 323 -1.64 9.90 20.49
N LEU A 324 -0.76 9.55 19.53
CA LEU A 324 0.64 9.24 19.82
C LEU A 324 1.43 10.45 20.34
N GLU A 325 1.02 11.68 20.02
CA GLU A 325 1.71 12.92 20.44
C GLU A 325 1.28 13.42 21.83
N LYS A 326 -0.01 13.33 22.14
CA LYS A 326 -0.59 13.89 23.37
C LYS A 326 -0.14 13.17 24.65
N GLU A 327 0.25 11.93 24.52
CA GLU A 327 0.51 11.03 25.65
C GLU A 327 1.99 10.79 25.96
N GLN A 328 2.91 11.65 25.48
CA GLN A 328 4.36 11.51 25.66
C GLN A 328 4.83 11.37 27.12
N LYS A 329 4.01 11.67 28.12
CA LYS A 329 4.34 11.44 29.54
C LYS A 329 3.66 10.22 30.19
N ASN A 330 2.52 9.76 29.68
CA ASN A 330 1.74 8.66 30.29
C ASN A 330 1.22 7.60 29.31
N PHE A 331 1.42 7.79 28.00
CA PHE A 331 0.81 6.95 26.94
C PHE A 331 1.42 5.55 26.85
N PHE A 332 2.74 5.49 27.01
CA PHE A 332 3.46 4.23 26.86
C PHE A 332 3.08 3.21 27.93
N ASP A 333 2.77 3.66 29.14
CA ASP A 333 2.33 2.78 30.24
C ASP A 333 0.91 2.25 30.05
N THR A 334 0.08 2.94 29.30
CA THR A 334 -1.35 2.65 29.33
C THR A 334 -1.99 2.30 28.00
N THR A 335 -1.71 2.98 26.89
CA THR A 335 -2.53 2.82 25.68
C THR A 335 -1.89 1.93 24.62
N PHE A 336 -0.70 2.23 24.11
CA PHE A 336 -0.14 1.45 23.01
C PHE A 336 0.23 0.01 23.43
N GLY A 337 0.93 -0.14 24.55
CA GLY A 337 1.23 -1.46 25.12
C GLY A 337 -0.02 -2.22 25.53
N LYS A 338 -1.01 -1.55 26.14
CA LYS A 338 -2.31 -2.16 26.49
C LYS A 338 -3.12 -2.53 25.23
N ILE A 339 -3.08 -1.70 24.19
CA ILE A 339 -3.73 -2.01 22.91
C ILE A 339 -3.09 -3.23 22.27
N ILE A 340 -1.76 -3.33 22.25
CA ILE A 340 -1.07 -4.53 21.76
C ILE A 340 -1.46 -5.76 22.61
N ASN A 341 -1.41 -5.66 23.92
CA ASN A 341 -1.82 -6.74 24.81
C ASN A 341 -3.29 -7.13 24.60
N LYS A 342 -4.20 -6.16 24.51
CA LYS A 342 -5.62 -6.39 24.21
C LYS A 342 -5.83 -7.04 22.84
N ALA A 343 -5.08 -6.61 21.83
CA ALA A 343 -5.16 -7.20 20.49
C ALA A 343 -4.61 -8.64 20.47
N LEU A 344 -3.58 -8.93 21.28
CA LEU A 344 -3.07 -10.29 21.49
C LEU A 344 -4.11 -11.17 22.21
N ASP A 345 -4.75 -10.65 23.26
CA ASP A 345 -5.84 -11.34 23.98
C ASP A 345 -7.07 -11.59 23.10
N PHE A 346 -7.41 -10.61 22.24
CA PHE A 346 -8.51 -10.75 21.27
C PHE A 346 -8.22 -11.84 20.25
N ARG A 347 -6.97 -11.98 19.79
CA ARG A 347 -6.54 -13.07 18.91
C ARG A 347 -6.71 -14.44 19.56
N VAL A 348 -6.40 -14.57 20.83
CA VAL A 348 -6.58 -15.84 21.58
C VAL A 348 -8.05 -16.21 21.70
N LYS A 349 -8.94 -15.22 21.84
CA LYS A 349 -10.39 -15.43 22.03
C LYS A 349 -11.18 -15.51 20.71
N SER A 350 -10.74 -14.83 19.67
CA SER A 350 -11.36 -14.88 18.35
C SER A 350 -10.53 -15.76 17.43
N ASN A 351 -11.00 -17.00 17.21
CA ASN A 351 -10.61 -17.71 16.01
C ASN A 351 -10.91 -16.77 14.84
N VAL A 352 -9.88 -16.19 14.21
CA VAL A 352 -9.96 -15.27 13.05
C VAL A 352 -10.81 -15.85 11.91
N THR A 353 -11.07 -17.14 11.94
CA THR A 353 -12.04 -17.88 11.12
C THR A 353 -13.50 -17.44 11.30
N ARG A 354 -13.88 -16.82 12.40
CA ARG A 354 -15.28 -16.44 12.68
C ARG A 354 -15.66 -15.10 12.02
N CYS A 355 -14.75 -14.14 11.99
CA CYS A 355 -14.95 -12.84 11.36
C CYS A 355 -15.27 -12.93 9.86
N ASN A 356 -14.92 -14.06 9.23
CA ASN A 356 -15.16 -14.33 7.81
C ASN A 356 -16.53 -14.97 7.51
N ARG A 357 -17.32 -15.38 8.50
CA ARG A 357 -18.65 -15.98 8.29
C ARG A 357 -19.79 -15.00 8.52
N GLU A 358 -19.62 -14.04 9.39
CA GLU A 358 -20.74 -13.18 9.83
C GLU A 358 -20.86 -11.84 9.10
N SER A 359 -19.79 -11.37 8.40
CA SER A 359 -19.77 -10.06 7.73
C SER A 359 -20.26 -10.06 6.27
N GLY A 360 -20.98 -11.09 5.79
CA GLY A 360 -21.46 -11.12 4.39
C GLY A 360 -20.35 -11.21 3.32
N TYR A 361 -19.08 -11.07 3.69
CA TYR A 361 -17.91 -11.33 2.86
C TYR A 361 -17.66 -12.83 2.75
N ARG A 362 -18.67 -13.56 2.23
CA ARG A 362 -18.49 -14.96 1.82
C ARG A 362 -17.51 -15.01 0.68
N ASN A 363 -16.19 -15.00 0.93
CA ASN A 363 -15.28 -15.51 -0.09
C ASN A 363 -13.81 -15.34 0.24
N LYS A 364 -13.28 -16.10 1.19
CA LYS A 364 -11.82 -16.25 1.36
C LYS A 364 -11.16 -17.04 0.23
N ARG A 365 -11.84 -18.08 -0.31
CA ARG A 365 -11.34 -18.81 -1.50
C ARG A 365 -11.61 -18.08 -2.82
N CYS A 366 -12.58 -17.16 -2.85
CA CYS A 366 -12.90 -16.37 -4.03
C CYS A 366 -12.00 -15.16 -4.23
N PHE A 367 -11.40 -14.56 -3.17
CA PHE A 367 -10.59 -13.38 -3.34
C PHE A 367 -9.37 -13.67 -4.23
N ASN A 368 -8.66 -14.78 -4.02
CA ASN A 368 -7.52 -15.15 -4.86
C ASN A 368 -7.89 -15.80 -6.20
N ARG A 369 -8.85 -16.76 -6.25
CA ARG A 369 -9.19 -17.44 -7.51
C ARG A 369 -10.07 -16.65 -8.46
N LYS A 370 -11.07 -15.89 -7.95
CA LYS A 370 -11.92 -15.03 -8.80
C LYS A 370 -11.19 -13.75 -9.24
N TRP A 371 -10.23 -13.29 -8.44
CA TRP A 371 -9.42 -12.14 -8.77
C TRP A 371 -8.58 -12.40 -10.01
N ASN A 372 -7.83 -13.51 -10.04
CA ASN A 372 -7.00 -13.92 -11.18
C ASN A 372 -7.84 -14.04 -12.47
N LYS A 373 -9.00 -14.75 -12.43
CA LYS A 373 -9.84 -14.93 -13.60
C LYS A 373 -10.56 -13.65 -14.07
N ARG A 374 -11.03 -12.78 -13.15
CA ARG A 374 -11.75 -11.57 -13.55
C ARG A 374 -10.85 -10.49 -14.16
N TRP A 375 -9.63 -10.33 -13.67
CA TRP A 375 -8.67 -9.38 -14.23
C TRP A 375 -8.28 -9.76 -15.65
N PHE A 376 -7.92 -11.02 -15.85
CA PHE A 376 -7.51 -11.55 -17.14
C PHE A 376 -8.66 -11.56 -18.16
N THR A 377 -9.87 -11.97 -17.76
CA THR A 377 -11.05 -11.95 -18.62
C THR A 377 -11.44 -10.52 -19.04
N TYR A 378 -11.15 -9.52 -18.20
CA TYR A 378 -11.43 -8.12 -18.52
C TYR A 378 -10.40 -7.51 -19.46
N SER A 379 -9.10 -7.78 -19.26
CA SER A 379 -8.07 -7.33 -20.20
C SER A 379 -8.30 -7.93 -21.59
N ASN A 380 -8.59 -9.22 -21.68
CA ASN A 380 -8.85 -9.89 -22.96
C ASN A 380 -10.17 -9.45 -23.65
N ARG A 381 -11.23 -9.11 -22.88
CA ARG A 381 -12.47 -8.58 -23.46
C ARG A 381 -12.41 -7.10 -23.86
N MET A 382 -11.40 -6.35 -23.42
CA MET A 382 -11.16 -4.98 -23.91
C MET A 382 -10.35 -4.96 -25.22
N CYS A 383 -9.64 -6.06 -25.53
CA CYS A 383 -8.83 -6.21 -26.72
C CYS A 383 -9.59 -6.94 -27.86
N SER A 384 -10.74 -7.54 -27.60
CA SER A 384 -11.69 -8.07 -28.56
C SER A 384 -12.88 -7.13 -28.77
#